data_42cc157ea64f8d5f7e1a679704bcb0fc
#
_entry.id   42cc157ea64f8d5f7e1a679704bcb0fc
#
_cell.length_a   1.000
_cell.length_b   1.000
_cell.length_c   1.000
_cell.angle_alpha   90.00
_cell.angle_beta   90.00
_cell.angle_gamma   90.00
#
_symmetry.space_group_name_H-M   'P 1'
#
loop_
_entity.id
_entity.type
_entity.pdbx_description
1 polymer ?
#
loop_
_entity_poly.entity_id
_entity_poly.type
_entity_poly.pdbx_seq_one_letter_code
_entity_poly.pdbx_strand_id
1 'polypeptide(L)'
;MQNSPAVNFHESGYRQLKTYAIAALFVAGNILLPQLCHLSPQGGLKWLPIYFFTLIGAYKYGWKTGLLAALASPLLNSALFGMPAAAALPAVVLKSVLLAGIAGHVAARFKKVSVPLLAGVVLAYQTLGTLGEWAMKGDFFLAVQDFRTGIPGMLLQVFGGWFVIKFLMRK
;
A
#
# COMPACT_ATOMS: atom_id res chain seq x y z
N MET A 1 17.89 26.46 6.48
CA MET A 1 16.62 26.14 5.81
C MET A 1 16.94 25.27 4.60
N GLN A 2 16.78 23.96 4.70
CA GLN A 2 17.00 23.05 3.56
C GLN A 2 15.80 23.16 2.63
N ASN A 3 16.02 23.70 1.43
CA ASN A 3 15.07 23.64 0.33
C ASN A 3 14.82 22.17 -0.05
N SER A 4 13.76 21.58 0.47
CA SER A 4 13.28 20.30 -0.04
C SER A 4 12.83 20.51 -1.48
N PRO A 5 13.34 19.72 -2.45
CA PRO A 5 12.94 19.88 -3.84
C PRO A 5 11.43 19.70 -3.97
N ALA A 6 10.77 20.63 -4.65
CA ALA A 6 9.35 20.56 -4.95
C ALA A 6 9.06 19.25 -5.69
N VAL A 7 8.14 18.47 -5.16
CA VAL A 7 7.80 17.16 -5.71
C VAL A 7 6.96 17.37 -6.95
N ASN A 8 7.45 16.96 -8.10
CA ASN A 8 6.65 16.84 -9.32
C ASN A 8 5.71 15.64 -9.16
N PHE A 9 4.51 15.89 -8.62
CA PHE A 9 3.44 14.91 -8.61
C PHE A 9 2.86 14.81 -10.02
N HIS A 10 3.10 13.70 -10.68
CA HIS A 10 2.39 13.35 -11.90
C HIS A 10 0.99 12.90 -11.51
N GLU A 11 0.01 13.81 -11.51
CA GLU A 11 -1.39 13.42 -11.52
C GLU A 11 -1.71 12.76 -12.86
N SER A 12 -1.47 11.46 -12.91
CA SER A 12 -1.78 10.63 -14.07
C SER A 12 -3.30 10.47 -14.16
N GLY A 13 -3.92 11.01 -15.21
CA GLY A 13 -5.35 10.80 -15.48
C GLY A 13 -5.62 9.39 -16.01
N TYR A 14 -6.81 8.83 -15.76
CA TYR A 14 -7.23 7.52 -16.32
C TYR A 14 -7.20 7.42 -17.86
N ARG A 15 -7.12 8.55 -18.58
CA ARG A 15 -6.99 8.59 -20.05
C ARG A 15 -5.56 8.37 -20.55
N GLN A 16 -4.56 8.28 -19.66
CA GLN A 16 -3.16 8.14 -20.07
C GLN A 16 -2.73 6.67 -19.96
N LEU A 17 -2.27 6.09 -21.07
CA LEU A 17 -1.69 4.74 -21.13
C LEU A 17 -0.56 4.56 -20.08
N LYS A 18 0.18 5.62 -19.82
CA LYS A 18 1.24 5.67 -18.80
C LYS A 18 0.73 5.30 -17.39
N THR A 19 -0.50 5.72 -17.03
CA THR A 19 -1.09 5.37 -15.72
C THR A 19 -1.26 3.86 -15.56
N TYR A 20 -1.76 3.21 -16.61
CA TYR A 20 -1.96 1.77 -16.60
C TYR A 20 -0.64 0.99 -16.63
N ALA A 21 0.35 1.45 -17.41
CA ALA A 21 1.67 0.82 -17.45
C ALA A 21 2.39 0.91 -16.09
N ILE A 22 2.31 2.05 -15.41
CA ILE A 22 2.87 2.22 -14.07
C ILE A 22 2.10 1.38 -13.04
N ALA A 23 0.76 1.38 -13.11
CA ALA A 23 -0.06 0.54 -12.24
C ALA A 23 0.27 -0.95 -12.44
N ALA A 24 0.42 -1.41 -13.67
CA ALA A 24 0.81 -2.80 -13.96
C ALA A 24 2.17 -3.16 -13.37
N LEU A 25 3.15 -2.24 -13.42
CA LEU A 25 4.46 -2.44 -12.77
C LEU A 25 4.33 -2.62 -11.26
N PHE A 26 3.50 -1.80 -10.60
CA PHE A 26 3.25 -1.93 -9.16
C PHE A 26 2.43 -3.17 -8.80
N VAL A 27 1.50 -3.57 -9.66
CA VAL A 27 0.79 -4.85 -9.52
C VAL A 27 1.77 -6.02 -9.60
N ALA A 28 2.68 -6.02 -10.58
CA ALA A 28 3.72 -7.05 -10.70
C ALA A 28 4.61 -7.10 -9.44
N GLY A 29 5.02 -5.94 -8.91
CA GLY A 29 5.75 -5.85 -7.65
C GLY A 29 4.96 -6.41 -6.46
N ASN A 30 3.67 -6.09 -6.36
CA ASN A 30 2.75 -6.61 -5.35
C ASN A 30 2.39 -8.09 -5.53
N ILE A 31 2.68 -8.68 -6.69
CA ILE A 31 2.59 -10.13 -6.91
C ILE A 31 3.89 -10.81 -6.47
N LEU A 32 5.03 -10.29 -6.89
CA LEU A 32 6.34 -10.91 -6.62
C LEU A 32 6.73 -10.81 -5.14
N LEU A 33 6.54 -9.65 -4.51
CA LEU A 33 6.99 -9.44 -3.13
C LEU A 33 6.30 -10.37 -2.11
N PRO A 34 4.96 -10.61 -2.17
CA PRO A 34 4.32 -11.61 -1.32
C PRO A 34 4.90 -13.00 -1.49
N GLN A 35 5.21 -13.44 -2.72
CA GLN A 35 5.79 -14.76 -2.96
C GLN A 35 7.14 -14.91 -2.25
N LEU A 36 7.99 -13.87 -2.29
CA LEU A 36 9.26 -13.86 -1.56
C LEU A 36 9.04 -13.88 -0.04
N CYS A 37 8.06 -13.12 0.47
CA CYS A 37 7.76 -13.10 1.90
C CYS A 37 7.21 -14.45 2.41
N HIS A 38 6.46 -15.18 1.58
CA HIS A 38 5.91 -16.49 1.95
C HIS A 38 6.98 -17.59 2.10
N LEU A 39 8.23 -17.36 1.69
CA LEU A 39 9.36 -18.24 2.01
C LEU A 39 9.65 -18.29 3.53
N SER A 40 9.16 -17.34 4.31
CA SER A 40 9.27 -17.33 5.77
C SER A 40 7.91 -17.64 6.43
N PRO A 41 7.89 -18.32 7.59
CA PRO A 41 6.65 -18.60 8.31
C PRO A 41 5.87 -17.31 8.62
N GLN A 42 4.58 -17.29 8.25
CA GLN A 42 3.68 -16.13 8.42
C GLN A 42 4.19 -14.84 7.74
N GLY A 43 5.05 -14.94 6.72
CA GLY A 43 5.67 -13.77 6.08
C GLY A 43 4.66 -12.80 5.48
N GLY A 44 3.54 -13.27 4.98
CA GLY A 44 2.46 -12.42 4.47
C GLY A 44 1.86 -11.50 5.56
N LEU A 45 1.64 -12.02 6.78
CA LEU A 45 1.12 -11.25 7.91
C LEU A 45 2.19 -10.35 8.53
N LYS A 46 3.43 -10.82 8.63
CA LYS A 46 4.53 -10.07 9.25
C LYS A 46 4.97 -8.88 8.41
N TRP A 47 5.14 -9.09 7.10
CA TRP A 47 5.73 -8.09 6.21
C TRP A 47 4.70 -7.24 5.47
N LEU A 48 3.42 -7.66 5.47
CA LEU A 48 2.32 -6.95 4.79
C LEU A 48 2.68 -6.51 3.36
N PRO A 49 3.29 -7.40 2.55
CA PRO A 49 4.00 -7.03 1.33
C PRO A 49 3.09 -6.47 0.24
N ILE A 50 1.82 -6.88 0.22
CA ILE A 50 0.83 -6.49 -0.78
C ILE A 50 0.49 -4.98 -0.75
N TYR A 51 0.78 -4.30 0.37
CA TYR A 51 0.53 -2.88 0.53
C TYR A 51 1.71 -2.00 0.11
N PHE A 52 2.92 -2.57 0.00
CA PHE A 52 4.15 -1.82 -0.19
C PHE A 52 4.17 -1.02 -1.50
N PHE A 53 3.95 -1.68 -2.63
CA PHE A 53 3.94 -1.00 -3.92
C PHE A 53 2.67 -0.20 -4.16
N THR A 54 1.56 -0.55 -3.51
CA THR A 54 0.34 0.28 -3.49
C THR A 54 0.62 1.63 -2.85
N LEU A 55 1.32 1.66 -1.71
CA LEU A 55 1.76 2.90 -1.05
C LEU A 55 2.62 3.76 -1.97
N ILE A 56 3.67 3.17 -2.58
CA ILE A 56 4.59 3.88 -3.47
C ILE A 56 3.84 4.43 -4.69
N GLY A 57 3.00 3.61 -5.32
CA GLY A 57 2.21 3.97 -6.48
C GLY A 57 1.26 5.14 -6.20
N ALA A 58 0.50 5.05 -5.10
CA ALA A 58 -0.43 6.09 -4.69
C ALA A 58 0.28 7.40 -4.31
N TYR A 59 1.38 7.29 -3.57
CA TYR A 59 2.10 8.46 -3.07
C TYR A 59 2.83 9.22 -4.17
N LYS A 60 3.50 8.52 -5.11
CA LYS A 60 4.32 9.13 -6.17
C LYS A 60 3.52 9.50 -7.41
N TYR A 61 2.58 8.63 -7.83
CA TYR A 61 1.86 8.75 -9.10
C TYR A 61 0.37 9.09 -8.94
N GLY A 62 -0.05 9.32 -7.69
CA GLY A 62 -1.40 9.74 -7.36
C GLY A 62 -2.35 8.58 -7.06
N TRP A 63 -3.45 8.93 -6.39
CA TRP A 63 -4.43 7.97 -5.87
C TRP A 63 -5.03 7.05 -6.93
N LYS A 64 -5.17 7.52 -8.19
CA LYS A 64 -5.73 6.73 -9.30
C LYS A 64 -4.85 5.53 -9.65
N THR A 65 -3.53 5.76 -9.80
CA THR A 65 -2.55 4.69 -10.02
C THR A 65 -2.51 3.73 -8.83
N GLY A 66 -2.52 4.29 -7.62
CA GLY A 66 -2.58 3.50 -6.38
C GLY A 66 -3.84 2.66 -6.28
N LEU A 67 -5.01 3.19 -6.66
CA LEU A 67 -6.28 2.48 -6.62
C LEU A 67 -6.31 1.29 -7.59
N LEU A 68 -5.77 1.45 -8.81
CA LEU A 68 -5.64 0.33 -9.75
C LEU A 68 -4.77 -0.78 -9.17
N ALA A 69 -3.64 -0.45 -8.57
CA ALA A 69 -2.79 -1.42 -7.90
C ALA A 69 -3.48 -2.03 -6.66
N ALA A 70 -4.20 -1.23 -5.87
CA ALA A 70 -4.91 -1.65 -4.67
C ALA A 70 -6.02 -2.68 -4.95
N LEU A 71 -6.70 -2.56 -6.07
CA LEU A 71 -7.75 -3.50 -6.48
C LEU A 71 -7.16 -4.73 -7.19
N ALA A 72 -6.30 -4.50 -8.20
CA ALA A 72 -5.78 -5.58 -9.03
C ALA A 72 -4.85 -6.53 -8.26
N SER A 73 -3.99 -6.01 -7.36
CA SER A 73 -2.99 -6.85 -6.69
C SER A 73 -3.60 -7.94 -5.80
N PRO A 74 -4.53 -7.65 -4.86
CA PRO A 74 -5.12 -8.69 -4.02
C PRO A 74 -5.95 -9.69 -4.83
N LEU A 75 -6.70 -9.20 -5.83
CA LEU A 75 -7.53 -10.06 -6.67
C LEU A 75 -6.69 -11.03 -7.49
N LEU A 76 -5.63 -10.54 -8.14
CA LEU A 76 -4.73 -11.38 -8.93
C LEU A 76 -3.91 -12.35 -8.05
N ASN A 77 -3.41 -11.89 -6.89
CA ASN A 77 -2.72 -12.78 -5.95
C ASN A 77 -3.65 -13.91 -5.45
N SER A 78 -4.89 -13.57 -5.09
CA SER A 78 -5.88 -14.57 -4.66
C SER A 78 -6.22 -15.56 -5.77
N ALA A 79 -6.42 -15.07 -7.00
CA ALA A 79 -6.77 -15.91 -8.15
C ALA A 79 -5.60 -16.82 -8.60
N LEU A 80 -4.36 -16.32 -8.60
CA LEU A 80 -3.20 -17.05 -9.11
C LEU A 80 -2.54 -17.96 -8.06
N PHE A 81 -2.55 -17.54 -6.79
CA PHE A 81 -1.80 -18.20 -5.73
C PHE A 81 -2.65 -18.60 -4.52
N GLY A 82 -3.97 -18.32 -4.55
CA GLY A 82 -4.85 -18.57 -3.41
C GLY A 82 -4.58 -17.69 -2.18
N MET A 83 -3.79 -16.63 -2.33
CA MET A 83 -3.39 -15.74 -1.21
C MET A 83 -3.58 -14.27 -1.58
N PRO A 84 -4.32 -13.48 -0.80
CA PRO A 84 -5.02 -13.89 0.44
C PRO A 84 -6.14 -14.87 0.17
N ALA A 85 -6.45 -15.72 1.17
CA ALA A 85 -7.59 -16.63 1.10
C ALA A 85 -8.90 -15.86 0.87
N ALA A 86 -9.88 -16.46 0.21
CA ALA A 86 -11.14 -15.81 -0.15
C ALA A 86 -11.84 -15.13 1.04
N ALA A 87 -11.78 -15.72 2.22
CA ALA A 87 -12.35 -15.15 3.44
C ALA A 87 -11.62 -13.88 3.94
N ALA A 88 -10.34 -13.70 3.63
CA ALA A 88 -9.54 -12.53 3.99
C ALA A 88 -9.55 -11.46 2.89
N LEU A 89 -9.86 -11.84 1.65
CA LEU A 89 -9.77 -10.98 0.48
C LEU A 89 -10.52 -9.64 0.62
N PRO A 90 -11.78 -9.60 1.12
CA PRO A 90 -12.51 -8.33 1.29
C PRO A 90 -11.79 -7.36 2.22
N ALA A 91 -11.24 -7.84 3.34
CA ALA A 91 -10.51 -7.03 4.30
C ALA A 91 -9.19 -6.48 3.70
N VAL A 92 -8.46 -7.32 2.96
CA VAL A 92 -7.22 -6.91 2.28
C VAL A 92 -7.51 -5.88 1.19
N VAL A 93 -8.55 -6.06 0.40
CA VAL A 93 -8.98 -5.08 -0.62
C VAL A 93 -9.38 -3.76 0.04
N LEU A 94 -10.18 -3.79 1.11
CA LEU A 94 -10.56 -2.60 1.86
C LEU A 94 -9.34 -1.83 2.35
N LYS A 95 -8.39 -2.51 3.02
CA LYS A 95 -7.15 -1.91 3.52
C LYS A 95 -6.31 -1.32 2.37
N SER A 96 -6.21 -2.02 1.23
CA SER A 96 -5.47 -1.56 0.05
C SER A 96 -6.08 -0.28 -0.53
N VAL A 97 -7.40 -0.22 -0.64
CA VAL A 97 -8.13 0.95 -1.17
C VAL A 97 -7.98 2.15 -0.23
N LEU A 98 -8.13 1.94 1.08
CA LEU A 98 -7.91 2.97 2.09
C LEU A 98 -6.47 3.52 2.02
N LEU A 99 -5.48 2.63 1.91
CA LEU A 99 -4.08 3.02 1.75
C LEU A 99 -3.88 3.89 0.51
N ALA A 100 -4.41 3.47 -0.65
CA ALA A 100 -4.27 4.22 -1.89
C ALA A 100 -4.92 5.62 -1.80
N GLY A 101 -6.11 5.71 -1.22
CA GLY A 101 -6.82 6.97 -1.01
C GLY A 101 -6.09 7.91 -0.07
N ILE A 102 -5.71 7.42 1.13
CA ILE A 102 -5.03 8.20 2.15
C ILE A 102 -3.64 8.65 1.66
N ALA A 103 -2.85 7.72 1.09
CA ALA A 103 -1.51 8.03 0.58
C ALA A 103 -1.54 9.06 -0.54
N GLY A 104 -2.46 8.90 -1.50
CA GLY A 104 -2.63 9.85 -2.60
C GLY A 104 -3.10 11.22 -2.12
N HIS A 105 -4.04 11.27 -1.17
CA HIS A 105 -4.52 12.53 -0.59
C HIS A 105 -3.41 13.26 0.18
N VAL A 106 -2.68 12.55 1.04
CA VAL A 106 -1.56 13.12 1.82
C VAL A 106 -0.47 13.64 0.87
N ALA A 107 -0.13 12.87 -0.17
CA ALA A 107 0.83 13.30 -1.17
C ALA A 107 0.41 14.57 -1.89
N ALA A 108 -0.84 14.66 -2.35
CA ALA A 108 -1.39 15.84 -3.02
C ALA A 108 -1.44 17.07 -2.09
N ARG A 109 -1.78 16.88 -0.81
CA ARG A 109 -1.93 17.96 0.17
C ARG A 109 -0.60 18.53 0.63
N PHE A 110 0.37 17.66 0.95
CA PHE A 110 1.65 18.09 1.54
C PHE A 110 2.78 18.28 0.54
N LYS A 111 2.68 17.70 -0.66
CA LYS A 111 3.67 17.79 -1.75
C LYS A 111 5.12 17.53 -1.31
N LYS A 112 5.31 16.70 -0.31
CA LYS A 112 6.62 16.28 0.22
C LYS A 112 6.53 14.86 0.76
N VAL A 113 7.64 14.14 0.80
CA VAL A 113 7.75 12.86 1.47
C VAL A 113 8.56 12.99 2.75
N SER A 114 8.03 12.48 3.86
CA SER A 114 8.75 12.41 5.13
C SER A 114 8.31 11.18 5.91
N VAL A 115 9.19 10.69 6.77
CA VAL A 115 8.89 9.53 7.64
C VAL A 115 7.63 9.75 8.49
N PRO A 116 7.42 10.91 9.15
CA PRO A 116 6.19 11.14 9.92
C PRO A 116 4.91 11.12 9.07
N LEU A 117 4.95 11.64 7.84
CA LEU A 117 3.79 11.61 6.95
C LEU A 117 3.45 10.17 6.54
N LEU A 118 4.45 9.37 6.18
CA LEU A 118 4.23 7.96 5.85
C LEU A 118 3.78 7.15 7.07
N ALA A 119 4.33 7.42 8.25
CA ALA A 119 3.85 6.81 9.49
C ALA A 119 2.37 7.13 9.74
N GLY A 120 1.96 8.39 9.56
CA GLY A 120 0.57 8.82 9.64
C GLY A 120 -0.34 8.09 8.63
N VAL A 121 0.11 7.94 7.38
CA VAL A 121 -0.61 7.19 6.33
C VAL A 121 -0.77 5.73 6.74
N VAL A 122 0.32 5.08 7.18
CA VAL A 122 0.32 3.66 7.56
C VAL A 122 -0.59 3.42 8.77
N LEU A 123 -0.49 4.23 9.81
CA LEU A 123 -1.37 4.12 10.97
C LEU A 123 -2.83 4.38 10.62
N ALA A 124 -3.12 5.39 9.80
CA ALA A 124 -4.49 5.72 9.42
C ALA A 124 -5.17 4.58 8.64
N TYR A 125 -4.53 4.03 7.59
CA TYR A 125 -5.16 2.95 6.83
C TYR A 125 -5.27 1.66 7.66
N GLN A 126 -4.31 1.36 8.52
CA GLN A 126 -4.38 0.20 9.40
C GLN A 126 -5.51 0.34 10.41
N THR A 127 -5.63 1.50 11.07
CA THR A 127 -6.72 1.74 12.03
C THR A 127 -8.09 1.64 11.36
N LEU A 128 -8.31 2.38 10.27
CA LEU A 128 -9.59 2.36 9.56
C LEU A 128 -9.88 1.00 8.95
N GLY A 129 -8.85 0.34 8.40
CA GLY A 129 -8.98 -0.99 7.83
C GLY A 129 -9.30 -2.06 8.88
N THR A 130 -8.68 -1.98 10.07
CA THR A 130 -8.98 -2.88 11.19
C THR A 130 -10.42 -2.68 11.70
N LEU A 131 -10.88 -1.43 11.80
CA LEU A 131 -12.27 -1.15 12.17
C LEU A 131 -13.26 -1.70 11.12
N GLY A 132 -12.95 -1.52 9.83
CA GLY A 132 -13.76 -2.09 8.76
C GLY A 132 -13.74 -3.62 8.75
N GLU A 133 -12.60 -4.26 8.97
CA GLU A 133 -12.49 -5.70 9.08
C GLU A 133 -13.26 -6.25 10.29
N TRP A 134 -13.16 -5.58 11.42
CA TRP A 134 -13.95 -5.92 12.62
C TRP A 134 -15.47 -5.83 12.33
N ALA A 135 -15.91 -4.76 11.70
CA ALA A 135 -17.32 -4.61 11.30
C ALA A 135 -17.81 -5.73 10.35
N MET A 136 -16.94 -6.22 9.45
CA MET A 136 -17.26 -7.29 8.51
C MET A 136 -17.26 -8.68 9.15
N LYS A 137 -16.32 -8.95 10.07
CA LYS A 137 -16.08 -10.29 10.63
C LYS A 137 -16.69 -10.49 12.02
N GLY A 138 -17.02 -9.42 12.74
CA GLY A 138 -17.53 -9.48 14.12
C GLY A 138 -16.47 -9.87 15.17
N ASP A 139 -15.23 -10.18 14.76
CA ASP A 139 -14.14 -10.61 15.65
C ASP A 139 -13.03 -9.55 15.71
N PHE A 140 -12.94 -8.87 16.85
CA PHE A 140 -11.95 -7.82 17.08
C PHE A 140 -10.51 -8.37 17.14
N PHE A 141 -10.31 -9.53 17.77
CA PHE A 141 -8.97 -10.10 17.90
C PHE A 141 -8.40 -10.53 16.55
N LEU A 142 -9.26 -11.06 15.68
CA LEU A 142 -8.89 -11.41 14.32
C LEU A 142 -8.56 -10.15 13.50
N ALA A 143 -9.37 -9.10 13.60
CA ALA A 143 -9.17 -7.84 12.89
C ALA A 143 -7.87 -7.13 13.30
N VAL A 144 -7.49 -7.21 14.59
CA VAL A 144 -6.29 -6.56 15.14
C VAL A 144 -5.00 -7.34 14.84
N GLN A 145 -5.11 -8.54 14.25
CA GLN A 145 -3.96 -9.41 14.00
C GLN A 145 -2.87 -8.72 13.16
N ASP A 146 -3.27 -7.96 12.12
CA ASP A 146 -2.33 -7.23 11.26
C ASP A 146 -1.54 -6.16 12.03
N PHE A 147 -2.16 -5.54 13.05
CA PHE A 147 -1.44 -4.63 13.94
C PHE A 147 -0.42 -5.35 14.82
N ARG A 148 -0.81 -6.50 15.38
CA ARG A 148 0.04 -7.23 16.32
C ARG A 148 1.23 -7.89 15.64
N THR A 149 0.99 -8.54 14.51
CA THR A 149 2.03 -9.30 13.79
C THR A 149 2.68 -8.51 12.68
N GLY A 150 2.00 -7.51 12.11
CA GLY A 150 2.42 -6.71 10.96
C GLY A 150 3.32 -5.52 11.26
N ILE A 151 3.78 -5.32 12.52
CA ILE A 151 4.68 -4.22 12.87
C ILE A 151 5.91 -4.16 11.97
N PRO A 152 6.64 -5.27 11.68
CA PRO A 152 7.76 -5.23 10.76
C PRO A 152 7.38 -4.73 9.36
N GLY A 153 6.23 -5.14 8.85
CA GLY A 153 5.69 -4.70 7.57
C GLY A 153 5.32 -3.22 7.56
N MET A 154 4.72 -2.71 8.66
CA MET A 154 4.45 -1.28 8.81
C MET A 154 5.73 -0.46 8.83
N LEU A 155 6.78 -0.91 9.52
CA LEU A 155 8.10 -0.27 9.51
C LEU A 155 8.72 -0.31 8.11
N LEU A 156 8.64 -1.44 7.41
CA LEU A 156 9.07 -1.55 6.02
C LEU A 156 8.34 -0.55 5.11
N GLN A 157 7.02 -0.41 5.27
CA GLN A 157 6.24 0.56 4.51
C GLN A 157 6.68 2.00 4.79
N VAL A 158 6.94 2.35 6.04
CA VAL A 158 7.35 3.71 6.43
C VAL A 158 8.77 4.01 5.95
N PHE A 159 9.76 3.21 6.34
CA PHE A 159 11.17 3.50 6.05
C PHE A 159 11.56 3.09 4.62
N GLY A 160 11.18 1.89 4.19
CA GLY A 160 11.41 1.40 2.83
C GLY A 160 10.64 2.22 1.82
N GLY A 161 9.37 2.52 2.10
CA GLY A 161 8.54 3.39 1.28
C GLY A 161 9.14 4.80 1.16
N TRP A 162 9.57 5.40 2.27
CA TRP A 162 10.25 6.69 2.25
C TRP A 162 11.51 6.68 1.39
N PHE A 163 12.36 5.67 1.56
CA PHE A 163 13.59 5.53 0.78
C PHE A 163 13.31 5.40 -0.72
N VAL A 164 12.39 4.51 -1.11
CA VAL A 164 12.06 4.27 -2.53
C VAL A 164 11.40 5.50 -3.14
N ILE A 165 10.41 6.11 -2.47
CA ILE A 165 9.74 7.31 -2.98
C ILE A 165 10.75 8.45 -3.13
N LYS A 166 11.62 8.68 -2.15
CA LYS A 166 12.65 9.72 -2.21
C LYS A 166 13.64 9.48 -3.35
N PHE A 167 14.02 8.21 -3.59
CA PHE A 167 14.86 7.84 -4.73
C PHE A 167 14.18 8.11 -6.07
N LEU A 168 12.90 7.72 -6.21
CA LEU A 168 12.11 7.98 -7.41
C LEU A 168 11.83 9.47 -7.66
N MET A 169 11.92 10.29 -6.62
CA MET A 169 11.74 11.75 -6.73
C MET A 169 13.01 12.49 -7.17
N ARG A 170 14.17 11.86 -7.05
CA ARG A 170 15.46 12.44 -7.47
C ARG A 170 15.69 12.39 -8.99
N LYS A 171 14.91 11.60 -9.68
CA LYS A 171 14.89 11.48 -11.14
C LYS A 171 13.73 12.30 -11.74
#